data_57e8407f9cbe57ee09d1f61833d616d0
#
_entry.id   57e8407f9cbe57ee09d1f61833d616d0
#
_cell.length_a   1.000
_cell.length_b   1.000
_cell.length_c   1.000
_cell.angle_alpha   90.00
_cell.angle_beta   90.00
_cell.angle_gamma   90.00
#
_symmetry.space_group_name_H-M   'P 1'
#
loop_
_entity.id
_entity.type
_entity.pdbx_description
1 polymer ?
#
loop_
_entity_poly.entity_id
_entity_poly.type
_entity_poly.pdbx_seq_one_letter_code
_entity_poly.pdbx_strand_id
1 'polypeptide(L)'
;AEEMVMFHGMGHSAVIHANDEDVIQKYAATMKASRLIVNSPSSHGAIGDIYNTNMPSLTLGCGSYGGNSVSGNVTTVNLINQKRVAKRRVNMQWFKVPDKIYFEHNSIQYLEKMPNITRAFIVTDPGMVSLGYVDKILYYLRKRTEHVHCEIFSDVEPDPSIETVKRGAQMMDEFKPDVIIALGGGSAMDAAKGMWLFYEHPDVDFNSLRLRFLDIRKRAFKFPK
;
A
#
# COMPACT_ATOMS: atom_id res chain seq x y z
N ALA A 1 -15.55 -19.55 -15.41
CA ALA A 1 -15.78 -18.44 -14.46
C ALA A 1 -17.02 -18.70 -13.60
N GLU A 2 -18.16 -19.03 -14.22
CA GLU A 2 -19.41 -19.27 -13.48
C GLU A 2 -19.28 -20.43 -12.48
N GLU A 3 -18.72 -21.56 -12.88
CA GLU A 3 -18.46 -22.70 -12.00
C GLU A 3 -17.52 -22.35 -10.84
N MET A 4 -16.50 -21.53 -11.08
CA MET A 4 -15.56 -21.10 -10.03
C MET A 4 -16.25 -20.24 -8.96
N VAL A 5 -17.16 -19.36 -9.36
CA VAL A 5 -17.92 -18.53 -8.42
C VAL A 5 -18.88 -19.38 -7.57
N MET A 6 -19.39 -20.45 -8.14
CA MET A 6 -20.29 -21.39 -7.44
C MET A 6 -19.57 -22.28 -6.43
N PHE A 7 -18.25 -22.47 -6.56
CA PHE A 7 -17.49 -23.39 -5.70
C PHE A 7 -17.38 -22.87 -4.25
N HIS A 8 -16.78 -21.71 -4.06
CA HIS A 8 -16.73 -20.99 -2.77
C HIS A 8 -16.66 -19.49 -3.02
N GLY A 9 -17.42 -18.70 -2.27
CA GLY A 9 -17.43 -17.23 -2.40
C GLY A 9 -18.54 -16.68 -3.31
N MET A 10 -19.58 -17.47 -3.58
CA MET A 10 -20.75 -17.00 -4.32
C MET A 10 -21.31 -15.71 -3.73
N GLY A 11 -21.62 -14.75 -4.60
CA GLY A 11 -22.27 -13.50 -4.21
C GLY A 11 -21.30 -12.35 -3.90
N HIS A 12 -20.00 -12.58 -3.70
CA HIS A 12 -19.09 -11.52 -3.28
C HIS A 12 -18.72 -10.58 -4.45
N SER A 13 -17.60 -10.74 -5.07
CA SER A 13 -17.11 -9.86 -6.14
C SER A 13 -16.51 -10.68 -7.28
N ALA A 14 -16.72 -10.25 -8.51
CA ALA A 14 -16.13 -10.86 -9.67
C ALA A 14 -15.54 -9.78 -10.60
N VAL A 15 -14.48 -10.12 -11.31
CA VAL A 15 -13.73 -9.18 -12.17
C VAL A 15 -13.71 -9.71 -13.60
N ILE A 16 -13.86 -8.81 -14.55
CA ILE A 16 -13.62 -9.07 -15.97
C ILE A 16 -12.67 -8.03 -16.55
N HIS A 17 -11.73 -8.48 -17.36
CA HIS A 17 -10.90 -7.63 -18.20
C HIS A 17 -11.29 -7.83 -19.65
N ALA A 18 -12.06 -6.90 -20.20
CA ALA A 18 -12.57 -6.93 -21.57
C ALA A 18 -12.86 -5.51 -22.08
N ASN A 19 -12.76 -5.31 -23.40
CA ASN A 19 -13.13 -4.07 -24.07
C ASN A 19 -14.44 -4.20 -24.84
N ASP A 20 -14.91 -5.42 -25.06
CA ASP A 20 -16.16 -5.72 -25.75
C ASP A 20 -17.34 -5.58 -24.78
N GLU A 21 -18.25 -4.67 -25.07
CA GLU A 21 -19.40 -4.37 -24.23
C GLU A 21 -20.39 -5.53 -24.15
N ASP A 22 -20.59 -6.28 -25.23
CA ASP A 22 -21.52 -7.42 -25.26
C ASP A 22 -21.00 -8.54 -24.36
N VAL A 23 -19.69 -8.76 -24.36
CA VAL A 23 -19.02 -9.71 -23.44
C VAL A 23 -19.17 -9.26 -22.01
N ILE A 24 -19.00 -7.96 -21.71
CA ILE A 24 -19.15 -7.39 -20.36
C ILE A 24 -20.60 -7.58 -19.89
N GLN A 25 -21.58 -7.27 -20.73
CA GLN A 25 -23.00 -7.39 -20.38
C GLN A 25 -23.41 -8.84 -20.15
N LYS A 26 -22.96 -9.75 -21.01
CA LYS A 26 -23.19 -11.18 -20.85
C LYS A 26 -22.60 -11.69 -19.53
N TYR A 27 -21.36 -11.29 -19.22
CA TYR A 27 -20.72 -11.62 -17.96
C TYR A 27 -21.51 -11.07 -16.76
N ALA A 28 -21.95 -9.81 -16.84
CA ALA A 28 -22.73 -9.17 -15.80
C ALA A 28 -24.09 -9.85 -15.56
N ALA A 29 -24.71 -10.36 -16.61
CA ALA A 29 -25.97 -11.07 -16.51
C ALA A 29 -25.84 -12.48 -15.89
N THR A 30 -24.74 -13.18 -16.18
CA THR A 30 -24.56 -14.58 -15.78
C THR A 30 -23.90 -14.75 -14.42
N MET A 31 -22.99 -13.86 -14.03
CA MET A 31 -22.22 -14.03 -12.79
C MET A 31 -23.06 -13.79 -11.54
N LYS A 32 -23.05 -14.74 -10.62
CA LYS A 32 -23.73 -14.65 -9.32
C LYS A 32 -22.86 -13.93 -8.30
N ALA A 33 -22.60 -12.65 -8.54
CA ALA A 33 -21.81 -11.79 -7.69
C ALA A 33 -22.50 -10.44 -7.47
N SER A 34 -22.39 -9.89 -6.26
CA SER A 34 -23.00 -8.60 -5.91
C SER A 34 -22.24 -7.41 -6.50
N ARG A 35 -20.95 -7.58 -6.79
CA ARG A 35 -20.10 -6.57 -7.43
C ARG A 35 -19.41 -7.16 -8.63
N LEU A 36 -19.56 -6.48 -9.75
CA LEU A 36 -18.89 -6.81 -11.01
C LEU A 36 -17.96 -5.67 -11.37
N ILE A 37 -16.69 -5.96 -11.44
CA ILE A 37 -15.62 -4.99 -11.63
C ILE A 37 -15.06 -5.19 -13.03
N VAL A 38 -14.98 -4.11 -13.79
CA VAL A 38 -14.51 -4.13 -15.18
C VAL A 38 -13.19 -3.38 -15.27
N ASN A 39 -12.18 -4.03 -15.84
CA ASN A 39 -10.87 -3.45 -16.13
C ASN A 39 -10.18 -2.76 -14.92
N SER A 40 -10.38 -3.29 -13.73
CA SER A 40 -9.74 -2.81 -12.49
C SER A 40 -9.32 -3.99 -11.60
N PRO A 41 -8.30 -3.83 -10.75
CA PRO A 41 -7.93 -4.84 -9.77
C PRO A 41 -9.10 -5.15 -8.82
N SER A 42 -9.29 -6.41 -8.46
CA SER A 42 -10.41 -6.86 -7.62
C SER A 42 -10.45 -6.17 -6.26
N SER A 43 -9.31 -6.06 -5.58
CA SER A 43 -9.20 -5.46 -4.26
C SER A 43 -9.62 -3.99 -4.23
N HIS A 44 -9.00 -3.16 -5.05
CA HIS A 44 -9.27 -1.73 -5.10
C HIS A 44 -10.59 -1.41 -5.80
N GLY A 45 -10.92 -2.14 -6.86
CA GLY A 45 -12.18 -1.96 -7.58
C GLY A 45 -13.41 -2.34 -6.73
N ALA A 46 -13.31 -3.36 -5.87
CA ALA A 46 -14.40 -3.75 -4.98
C ALA A 46 -14.63 -2.76 -3.84
N ILE A 47 -13.58 -2.15 -3.31
CA ILE A 47 -13.67 -1.11 -2.28
C ILE A 47 -14.41 0.13 -2.80
N GLY A 48 -14.20 0.48 -4.06
CA GLY A 48 -14.85 1.64 -4.71
C GLY A 48 -14.02 2.92 -4.69
N ASP A 49 -14.55 3.97 -5.30
CA ASP A 49 -14.07 5.37 -5.41
C ASP A 49 -12.76 5.57 -6.20
N ILE A 50 -11.74 4.75 -6.02
CA ILE A 50 -10.41 4.99 -6.62
C ILE A 50 -10.45 4.86 -8.15
N TYR A 51 -11.12 3.84 -8.66
CA TYR A 51 -11.15 3.49 -10.08
C TYR A 51 -12.55 3.47 -10.71
N ASN A 52 -13.60 3.59 -9.89
CA ASN A 52 -14.98 3.49 -10.34
C ASN A 52 -15.95 4.34 -9.50
N THR A 53 -17.24 4.22 -9.76
CA THR A 53 -18.30 5.00 -9.11
C THR A 53 -18.97 4.30 -7.93
N ASN A 54 -18.47 3.15 -7.49
CA ASN A 54 -19.01 2.50 -6.30
C ASN A 54 -18.69 3.33 -5.05
N MET A 55 -19.67 3.41 -4.15
CA MET A 55 -19.45 4.02 -2.84
C MET A 55 -18.35 3.27 -2.09
N PRO A 56 -17.39 3.97 -1.48
CA PRO A 56 -16.33 3.35 -0.69
C PRO A 56 -16.91 2.48 0.42
N SER A 57 -16.45 1.24 0.49
CA SER A 57 -16.82 0.31 1.56
C SER A 57 -15.66 -0.62 1.86
N LEU A 58 -15.25 -0.67 3.12
CA LEU A 58 -14.24 -1.60 3.62
C LEU A 58 -14.86 -2.93 4.06
N THR A 59 -16.18 -2.93 4.33
CA THR A 59 -16.93 -4.14 4.68
C THR A 59 -17.78 -4.56 3.50
N LEU A 60 -17.37 -5.64 2.83
CA LEU A 60 -18.00 -6.14 1.62
C LEU A 60 -18.75 -7.45 1.93
N GLY A 61 -20.09 -7.41 1.83
CA GLY A 61 -20.94 -8.60 1.99
C GLY A 61 -21.19 -9.33 0.66
N CYS A 62 -21.65 -10.57 0.76
CA CYS A 62 -21.96 -11.43 -0.39
C CYS A 62 -23.39 -11.21 -0.96
N GLY A 63 -24.20 -10.39 -0.31
CA GLY A 63 -25.59 -10.17 -0.71
C GLY A 63 -26.42 -11.46 -0.68
N SER A 64 -27.58 -11.47 -1.34
CA SER A 64 -28.51 -12.61 -1.36
C SER A 64 -27.92 -13.87 -2.00
N TYR A 65 -27.03 -13.77 -2.96
CA TYR A 65 -26.34 -14.92 -3.55
C TYR A 65 -25.49 -15.69 -2.55
N GLY A 66 -24.88 -15.01 -1.59
CA GLY A 66 -24.06 -15.61 -0.54
C GLY A 66 -24.84 -15.88 0.76
N GLY A 67 -26.17 -15.74 0.76
CA GLY A 67 -27.01 -15.95 1.92
C GLY A 67 -27.03 -14.80 2.93
N ASN A 68 -26.49 -13.64 2.57
CA ASN A 68 -26.51 -12.42 3.39
C ASN A 68 -27.68 -11.51 3.00
N SER A 69 -28.36 -10.95 3.99
CA SER A 69 -29.49 -10.05 3.74
C SER A 69 -29.07 -8.73 3.10
N VAL A 70 -27.89 -8.22 3.48
CA VAL A 70 -27.38 -6.93 2.99
C VAL A 70 -25.87 -6.93 2.87
N SER A 71 -25.34 -6.04 2.01
CA SER A 71 -23.91 -5.76 1.87
C SER A 71 -23.52 -4.34 2.31
N GLY A 72 -24.42 -3.59 2.90
CA GLY A 72 -24.24 -2.23 3.38
C GLY A 72 -25.33 -1.80 4.36
N ASN A 73 -25.57 -0.51 4.55
CA ASN A 73 -26.62 0.02 5.43
C ASN A 73 -28.01 -0.47 4.98
N VAL A 74 -28.84 -0.87 5.94
CA VAL A 74 -30.21 -1.34 5.68
C VAL A 74 -31.11 -0.17 5.32
N THR A 75 -31.62 -0.15 4.10
CA THR A 75 -32.58 0.82 3.57
C THR A 75 -33.65 0.09 2.77
N THR A 76 -34.65 0.80 2.25
CA THR A 76 -35.66 0.24 1.35
C THR A 76 -35.06 -0.43 0.12
N VAL A 77 -33.87 0.00 -0.30
CA VAL A 77 -33.10 -0.60 -1.41
C VAL A 77 -32.63 -2.01 -1.08
N ASN A 78 -32.54 -2.38 0.19
CA ASN A 78 -32.10 -3.73 0.62
C ASN A 78 -33.13 -4.84 0.34
N LEU A 79 -34.35 -4.46 0.01
CA LEU A 79 -35.39 -5.38 -0.46
C LEU A 79 -35.19 -5.79 -1.93
N ILE A 80 -34.27 -5.10 -2.64
CA ILE A 80 -33.98 -5.33 -4.05
C ILE A 80 -32.57 -5.91 -4.17
N ASN A 81 -32.42 -6.99 -4.94
CA ASN A 81 -31.09 -7.51 -5.26
C ASN A 81 -30.41 -6.61 -6.31
N GLN A 82 -29.53 -5.74 -5.86
CA GLN A 82 -28.78 -4.84 -6.72
C GLN A 82 -27.48 -5.49 -7.19
N LYS A 83 -27.33 -5.62 -8.50
CA LYS A 83 -26.08 -5.99 -9.14
C LYS A 83 -25.36 -4.70 -9.61
N ARG A 84 -24.16 -4.47 -9.11
CA ARG A 84 -23.37 -3.29 -9.48
C ARG A 84 -22.30 -3.67 -10.48
N VAL A 85 -22.27 -2.95 -11.61
CA VAL A 85 -21.20 -3.05 -12.61
C VAL A 85 -20.33 -1.81 -12.46
N ALA A 86 -19.10 -2.01 -12.02
CA ALA A 86 -18.15 -0.91 -11.85
C ALA A 86 -17.17 -0.89 -13.02
N LYS A 87 -17.23 0.17 -13.83
CA LYS A 87 -16.30 0.41 -14.91
C LYS A 87 -15.19 1.35 -14.47
N ARG A 88 -13.99 1.16 -15.00
CA ARG A 88 -12.87 2.05 -14.75
C ARG A 88 -13.20 3.48 -15.16
N ARG A 89 -13.03 4.43 -14.24
CA ARG A 89 -13.38 5.84 -14.43
C ARG A 89 -12.33 6.63 -15.21
N VAL A 90 -11.07 6.20 -15.16
CA VAL A 90 -9.95 6.91 -15.77
C VAL A 90 -8.98 5.92 -16.41
N ASN A 91 -8.58 6.18 -17.66
CA ASN A 91 -7.50 5.46 -18.31
C ASN A 91 -6.13 5.94 -17.79
N MET A 92 -5.79 5.61 -16.54
CA MET A 92 -4.43 5.78 -16.05
C MET A 92 -3.65 4.49 -16.30
N GLN A 93 -2.83 4.49 -17.33
CA GLN A 93 -1.99 3.35 -17.71
C GLN A 93 -0.52 3.59 -17.36
N TRP A 94 -0.24 4.22 -16.24
CA TRP A 94 1.12 4.36 -15.79
C TRP A 94 1.38 3.51 -14.55
N PHE A 95 2.55 2.91 -14.53
CA PHE A 95 3.04 2.12 -13.43
C PHE A 95 4.44 2.64 -13.10
N LYS A 96 4.63 3.10 -11.86
CA LYS A 96 5.93 3.57 -11.39
C LYS A 96 6.51 2.52 -10.44
N VAL A 97 7.68 2.05 -10.77
CA VAL A 97 8.52 1.22 -9.90
C VAL A 97 9.71 2.05 -9.42
N PRO A 98 10.43 1.63 -8.37
CA PRO A 98 11.71 2.21 -8.01
C PRO A 98 12.67 2.18 -9.22
N ASP A 99 13.52 3.20 -9.34
CA ASP A 99 14.49 3.31 -10.44
C ASP A 99 15.44 2.11 -10.50
N LYS A 100 15.69 1.48 -9.36
CA LYS A 100 16.55 0.31 -9.23
C LYS A 100 15.92 -0.71 -8.28
N ILE A 101 15.87 -1.96 -8.72
CA ILE A 101 15.46 -3.12 -7.93
C ILE A 101 16.55 -4.17 -8.06
N TYR A 102 17.14 -4.54 -6.93
CA TYR A 102 18.14 -5.61 -6.83
C TYR A 102 17.55 -6.78 -6.05
N PHE A 103 17.47 -7.95 -6.64
CA PHE A 103 16.90 -9.16 -6.00
C PHE A 103 17.81 -10.39 -6.16
N GLU A 104 19.11 -10.17 -6.27
CA GLU A 104 20.13 -11.21 -6.28
C GLU A 104 20.65 -11.52 -4.87
N HIS A 105 21.27 -12.69 -4.73
CA HIS A 105 22.04 -13.03 -3.52
C HIS A 105 23.09 -11.94 -3.25
N ASN A 106 23.16 -11.45 -2.02
CA ASN A 106 24.07 -10.38 -1.61
C ASN A 106 23.86 -9.00 -2.30
N SER A 107 22.71 -8.74 -2.88
CA SER A 107 22.39 -7.43 -3.48
C SER A 107 22.59 -6.25 -2.51
N ILE A 108 22.53 -6.49 -1.20
CA ILE A 108 22.84 -5.52 -0.14
C ILE A 108 24.25 -4.91 -0.26
N GLN A 109 25.19 -5.58 -0.94
CA GLN A 109 26.53 -5.01 -1.23
C GLN A 109 26.47 -3.71 -2.05
N TYR A 110 25.33 -3.40 -2.69
CA TYR A 110 25.15 -2.13 -3.38
C TYR A 110 25.33 -0.92 -2.47
N LEU A 111 25.09 -1.05 -1.16
CA LEU A 111 25.31 0.00 -0.18
C LEU A 111 26.77 0.50 -0.13
N GLU A 112 27.73 -0.35 -0.49
CA GLU A 112 29.13 0.04 -0.62
C GLU A 112 29.37 1.05 -1.75
N LYS A 113 28.56 0.95 -2.83
CA LYS A 113 28.74 1.71 -4.08
C LYS A 113 27.69 2.82 -4.27
N MET A 114 26.68 2.88 -3.41
CA MET A 114 25.61 3.87 -3.53
C MET A 114 26.19 5.30 -3.39
N PRO A 115 25.98 6.21 -4.35
CA PRO A 115 26.57 7.53 -4.31
C PRO A 115 25.94 8.44 -3.26
N ASN A 116 26.66 9.48 -2.83
CA ASN A 116 26.17 10.59 -2.04
C ASN A 116 25.58 10.21 -0.67
N ILE A 117 26.19 9.24 0.04
CA ILE A 117 25.78 8.86 1.38
C ILE A 117 26.86 9.27 2.38
N THR A 118 26.49 10.10 3.36
CA THR A 118 27.34 10.48 4.48
C THR A 118 26.67 10.23 5.83
N ARG A 119 25.33 10.25 5.88
CA ARG A 119 24.53 10.09 7.11
C ARG A 119 23.35 9.16 6.85
N ALA A 120 23.46 7.90 7.25
CA ALA A 120 22.45 6.87 7.04
C ALA A 120 21.57 6.68 8.28
N PHE A 121 20.27 6.82 8.14
CA PHE A 121 19.28 6.50 9.17
C PHE A 121 18.64 5.15 8.87
N ILE A 122 18.84 4.17 9.75
CA ILE A 122 18.39 2.78 9.56
C ILE A 122 17.13 2.57 10.40
N VAL A 123 16.02 2.24 9.74
CA VAL A 123 14.74 1.93 10.39
C VAL A 123 14.48 0.44 10.32
N THR A 124 14.28 -0.20 11.47
CA THR A 124 14.16 -1.65 11.56
C THR A 124 13.35 -2.08 12.79
N ASP A 125 13.11 -3.36 12.90
CA ASP A 125 12.47 -4.00 14.05
C ASP A 125 13.48 -4.80 14.91
N PRO A 126 13.15 -5.13 16.17
CA PRO A 126 14.04 -5.90 17.06
C PRO A 126 14.43 -7.28 16.51
N GLY A 127 13.56 -7.88 15.68
CA GLY A 127 13.84 -9.18 15.06
C GLY A 127 15.00 -9.11 14.06
N MET A 128 15.03 -8.08 13.22
CA MET A 128 16.13 -7.87 12.27
C MET A 128 17.45 -7.60 12.98
N VAL A 129 17.42 -6.89 14.12
CA VAL A 129 18.59 -6.67 14.98
C VAL A 129 19.11 -8.00 15.50
N SER A 130 18.23 -8.81 16.13
CA SER A 130 18.60 -10.10 16.73
C SER A 130 19.15 -11.11 15.73
N LEU A 131 18.72 -11.04 14.48
CA LEU A 131 19.18 -11.87 13.37
C LEU A 131 20.49 -11.38 12.75
N GLY A 132 21.06 -10.25 13.20
CA GLY A 132 22.34 -9.71 12.72
C GLY A 132 22.26 -9.03 11.34
N TYR A 133 21.06 -8.73 10.83
CA TYR A 133 20.94 -8.07 9.52
C TYR A 133 21.35 -6.59 9.57
N VAL A 134 21.22 -5.92 10.70
CA VAL A 134 21.72 -4.55 10.91
C VAL A 134 23.25 -4.54 10.78
N ASP A 135 23.94 -5.50 11.41
CA ASP A 135 25.38 -5.60 11.31
C ASP A 135 25.86 -5.81 9.87
N LYS A 136 25.07 -6.53 9.09
CA LYS A 136 25.35 -6.74 7.66
C LYS A 136 25.27 -5.44 6.86
N ILE A 137 24.29 -4.57 7.15
CA ILE A 137 24.20 -3.22 6.55
C ILE A 137 25.41 -2.39 6.97
N LEU A 138 25.70 -2.32 8.27
CA LEU A 138 26.82 -1.56 8.80
C LEU A 138 28.16 -2.03 8.24
N TYR A 139 28.33 -3.33 8.02
CA TYR A 139 29.52 -3.89 7.39
C TYR A 139 29.74 -3.30 6.01
N TYR A 140 28.73 -3.25 5.12
CA TYR A 140 28.88 -2.68 3.79
C TYR A 140 29.04 -1.16 3.79
N LEU A 141 28.37 -0.45 4.71
CA LEU A 141 28.56 0.98 4.85
C LEU A 141 29.98 1.34 5.35
N ARG A 142 30.57 0.53 6.23
CA ARG A 142 31.96 0.72 6.72
C ARG A 142 33.04 0.40 5.66
N LYS A 143 32.73 -0.38 4.65
CA LYS A 143 33.64 -0.67 3.52
C LYS A 143 33.82 0.50 2.55
N ARG A 144 33.01 1.51 2.68
CA ARG A 144 33.08 2.69 1.80
C ARG A 144 34.37 3.45 2.05
N THR A 145 34.87 4.11 0.99
CA THR A 145 36.04 4.99 1.08
C THR A 145 35.75 6.20 1.98
N GLU A 146 34.53 6.73 1.89
CA GLU A 146 34.06 7.82 2.75
C GLU A 146 33.34 7.27 3.96
N HIS A 147 33.63 7.82 5.14
CA HIS A 147 32.98 7.43 6.38
C HIS A 147 31.51 7.83 6.38
N VAL A 148 30.62 6.87 6.70
CA VAL A 148 29.18 7.09 6.85
C VAL A 148 28.82 7.05 8.32
N HIS A 149 28.23 8.14 8.82
CA HIS A 149 27.60 8.17 10.14
C HIS A 149 26.27 7.42 10.09
N CYS A 150 26.03 6.52 11.03
CA CYS A 150 24.81 5.72 11.06
C CYS A 150 24.07 5.94 12.37
N GLU A 151 22.76 6.17 12.27
CA GLU A 151 21.82 6.16 13.39
C GLU A 151 20.80 5.06 13.16
N ILE A 152 20.40 4.36 14.21
CA ILE A 152 19.53 3.18 14.09
C ILE A 152 18.29 3.38 14.95
N PHE A 153 17.12 3.31 14.32
CA PHE A 153 15.82 3.19 14.97
C PHE A 153 15.36 1.75 14.87
N SER A 154 15.41 1.01 16.00
CA SER A 154 15.16 -0.43 16.03
C SER A 154 13.84 -0.85 16.70
N ASP A 155 13.01 0.12 17.09
CA ASP A 155 11.81 -0.10 17.90
C ASP A 155 10.52 -0.14 17.06
N VAL A 156 10.60 -0.58 15.82
CA VAL A 156 9.39 -0.68 14.98
C VAL A 156 8.60 -1.91 15.39
N GLU A 157 7.37 -1.69 15.86
CA GLU A 157 6.39 -2.73 16.16
C GLU A 157 5.63 -3.15 14.90
N PRO A 158 5.00 -4.34 14.87
CA PRO A 158 4.02 -4.69 13.85
C PRO A 158 2.89 -3.65 13.79
N ASP A 159 2.51 -3.21 12.58
CA ASP A 159 1.54 -2.13 12.37
C ASP A 159 1.95 -0.84 13.12
N PRO A 160 3.01 -0.15 12.69
CA PRO A 160 3.65 0.91 13.46
C PRO A 160 2.68 2.04 13.80
N SER A 161 2.69 2.46 15.06
CA SER A 161 1.87 3.55 15.57
C SER A 161 2.36 4.91 15.10
N ILE A 162 1.49 5.92 15.18
CA ILE A 162 1.85 7.31 14.86
C ILE A 162 2.91 7.81 15.82
N GLU A 163 2.85 7.39 17.08
CA GLU A 163 3.80 7.73 18.13
C GLU A 163 5.20 7.24 17.77
N THR A 164 5.33 5.98 17.33
CA THR A 164 6.59 5.41 16.85
C THR A 164 7.13 6.17 15.64
N VAL A 165 6.28 6.49 14.67
CA VAL A 165 6.67 7.27 13.49
C VAL A 165 7.14 8.67 13.85
N LYS A 166 6.44 9.38 14.74
CA LYS A 166 6.84 10.72 15.20
C LYS A 166 8.15 10.70 15.97
N ARG A 167 8.37 9.70 16.82
CA ARG A 167 9.62 9.51 17.56
C ARG A 167 10.80 9.33 16.60
N GLY A 168 10.64 8.50 15.58
CA GLY A 168 11.65 8.32 14.56
C GLY A 168 11.90 9.58 13.72
N ALA A 169 10.84 10.32 13.37
CA ALA A 169 10.98 11.61 12.67
C ALA A 169 11.73 12.65 13.50
N GLN A 170 11.52 12.70 14.81
CA GLN A 170 12.28 13.57 15.72
C GLN A 170 13.77 13.18 15.74
N MET A 171 14.09 11.89 15.84
CA MET A 171 15.48 11.42 15.77
C MET A 171 16.12 11.79 14.42
N MET A 172 15.38 11.70 13.32
CA MET A 172 15.85 12.15 12.01
C MET A 172 16.11 13.65 11.98
N ASP A 173 15.28 14.45 12.65
CA ASP A 173 15.49 15.90 12.73
C ASP A 173 16.77 16.29 13.50
N GLU A 174 17.10 15.54 14.52
CA GLU A 174 18.36 15.70 15.27
C GLU A 174 19.57 15.20 14.46
N PHE A 175 19.42 14.05 13.82
CA PHE A 175 20.51 13.38 13.09
C PHE A 175 20.75 14.00 11.69
N LYS A 176 19.74 14.55 11.01
CA LYS A 176 19.81 15.10 9.64
C LYS A 176 20.38 14.09 8.62
N PRO A 177 19.67 12.98 8.36
CA PRO A 177 20.13 11.98 7.41
C PRO A 177 20.07 12.46 5.95
N ASP A 178 20.96 11.95 5.11
CA ASP A 178 20.90 12.07 3.65
C ASP A 178 20.35 10.82 2.97
N VAL A 179 20.24 9.71 3.73
CA VAL A 179 19.59 8.47 3.26
C VAL A 179 18.85 7.78 4.40
N ILE A 180 17.71 7.19 4.06
CA ILE A 180 16.94 6.33 4.96
C ILE A 180 17.00 4.90 4.42
N ILE A 181 17.38 3.96 5.27
CA ILE A 181 17.44 2.55 4.95
C ILE A 181 16.39 1.81 5.78
N ALA A 182 15.31 1.38 5.15
CA ALA A 182 14.32 0.52 5.79
C ALA A 182 14.74 -0.94 5.68
N LEU A 183 14.99 -1.60 6.82
CA LEU A 183 15.38 -3.00 6.89
C LEU A 183 14.29 -3.81 7.58
N GLY A 184 13.61 -4.68 6.87
CA GLY A 184 12.57 -5.54 7.41
C GLY A 184 11.42 -5.77 6.44
N GLY A 185 10.28 -6.14 6.99
CA GLY A 185 9.02 -6.34 6.26
C GLY A 185 8.26 -5.04 6.04
N GLY A 186 6.96 -5.17 5.76
CA GLY A 186 6.06 -4.03 5.51
C GLY A 186 6.09 -2.98 6.62
N SER A 187 6.05 -3.40 7.89
CA SER A 187 6.02 -2.49 9.04
C SER A 187 7.25 -1.56 9.08
N ALA A 188 8.45 -2.09 8.88
CA ALA A 188 9.67 -1.28 8.85
C ALA A 188 9.68 -0.31 7.66
N MET A 189 9.22 -0.76 6.48
CA MET A 189 9.12 0.09 5.29
C MET A 189 8.07 1.18 5.45
N ASP A 190 6.93 0.89 6.04
CA ASP A 190 5.86 1.87 6.24
C ASP A 190 6.21 2.85 7.36
N ALA A 191 6.85 2.39 8.44
CA ALA A 191 7.41 3.27 9.47
C ALA A 191 8.43 4.26 8.88
N ALA A 192 9.38 3.77 8.08
CA ALA A 192 10.40 4.61 7.44
C ALA A 192 9.80 5.67 6.52
N LYS A 193 8.78 5.33 5.72
CA LYS A 193 8.05 6.28 4.88
C LYS A 193 7.29 7.32 5.70
N GLY A 194 6.64 6.88 6.79
CA GLY A 194 5.96 7.77 7.71
C GLY A 194 6.92 8.74 8.41
N MET A 195 8.05 8.24 8.90
CA MET A 195 9.11 9.04 9.51
C MET A 195 9.64 10.08 8.53
N TRP A 196 9.95 9.67 7.30
CA TRP A 196 10.39 10.58 6.24
C TRP A 196 9.35 11.67 5.95
N LEU A 197 8.08 11.29 5.85
CA LEU A 197 7.01 12.25 5.62
C LEU A 197 6.94 13.32 6.72
N PHE A 198 6.95 12.92 8.00
CA PHE A 198 6.90 13.89 9.10
C PHE A 198 8.20 14.68 9.28
N TYR A 199 9.33 14.12 8.89
CA TYR A 199 10.61 14.82 8.86
C TYR A 199 10.62 15.96 7.83
N GLU A 200 10.14 15.71 6.62
CA GLU A 200 10.08 16.69 5.53
C GLU A 200 8.89 17.66 5.66
N HIS A 201 7.81 17.20 6.29
CA HIS A 201 6.57 17.94 6.44
C HIS A 201 6.03 17.88 7.88
N PRO A 202 6.69 18.56 8.83
CA PRO A 202 6.31 18.51 10.25
C PRO A 202 4.89 19.08 10.52
N ASP A 203 4.39 19.94 9.63
CA ASP A 203 3.06 20.55 9.76
C ASP A 203 1.91 19.64 9.31
N VAL A 204 2.20 18.44 8.85
CA VAL A 204 1.18 17.51 8.36
C VAL A 204 0.42 16.90 9.52
N ASP A 205 -0.90 17.15 9.54
CA ASP A 205 -1.81 16.49 10.46
C ASP A 205 -2.19 15.08 9.96
N PHE A 206 -2.18 14.11 10.86
CA PHE A 206 -2.52 12.73 10.55
C PHE A 206 -3.94 12.56 9.97
N ASN A 207 -4.93 13.31 10.48
CA ASN A 207 -6.28 13.25 9.96
C ASN A 207 -6.36 13.73 8.50
N SER A 208 -5.58 14.76 8.17
CA SER A 208 -5.48 15.24 6.79
C SER A 208 -4.80 14.23 5.87
N LEU A 209 -3.83 13.45 6.38
CA LEU A 209 -3.21 12.34 5.66
C LEU A 209 -4.23 11.24 5.34
N ARG A 210 -5.01 10.81 6.33
CA ARG A 210 -6.05 9.79 6.16
C ARG A 210 -7.04 10.18 5.06
N LEU A 211 -7.46 11.43 5.02
CA LEU A 211 -8.36 11.95 3.98
C LEU A 211 -7.67 11.98 2.60
N ARG A 212 -6.37 12.28 2.54
CA ARG A 212 -5.60 12.26 1.29
C ARG A 212 -5.37 10.86 0.75
N PHE A 213 -5.27 9.84 1.60
CA PHE A 213 -5.21 8.44 1.17
C PHE A 213 -6.50 7.97 0.48
N LEU A 214 -7.63 8.56 0.82
CA LEU A 214 -8.91 8.28 0.17
C LEU A 214 -9.07 8.98 -1.19
N ASP A 215 -8.33 10.07 -1.45
CA ASP A 215 -8.35 10.77 -2.74
C ASP A 215 -6.97 10.70 -3.42
N ILE A 216 -6.85 9.80 -4.38
CA ILE A 216 -5.60 9.56 -5.12
C ILE A 216 -5.05 10.82 -5.82
N ARG A 217 -5.92 11.78 -6.14
CA ARG A 217 -5.53 13.04 -6.81
C ARG A 217 -4.82 14.00 -5.87
N LYS A 218 -4.95 13.83 -4.55
CA LYS A 218 -4.37 14.67 -3.50
C LYS A 218 -3.13 14.07 -2.83
N ARG A 219 -2.68 12.89 -3.30
CA ARG A 219 -1.55 12.16 -2.70
C ARG A 219 -0.17 12.67 -3.08
N ALA A 220 -0.08 13.80 -3.74
CA ALA A 220 1.22 14.34 -4.14
C ALA A 220 1.82 15.20 -3.02
N PHE A 221 2.80 14.67 -2.29
CA PHE A 221 3.75 15.44 -1.53
C PHE A 221 4.97 15.72 -2.39
N LYS A 222 5.49 16.93 -2.33
CA LYS A 222 6.80 17.26 -2.90
C LYS A 222 7.83 17.09 -1.80
N PHE A 223 8.72 16.15 -1.96
CA PHE A 223 9.88 15.99 -1.10
C PHE A 223 11.02 16.73 -1.74
N PRO A 224 11.68 17.67 -1.04
CA PRO A 224 12.77 18.45 -1.61
C PRO A 224 13.99 17.59 -1.94
N LYS A 225 14.16 16.44 -1.30
CA LYS A 225 15.01 15.31 -1.75
C LYS A 225 15.02 14.16 -0.77
#